data_f9f03bc572c18ba5a6952a5195d84b8c
#
_entry.id   f9f03bc572c18ba5a6952a5195d84b8c
#
_cell.length_a   1.000
_cell.length_b   1.000
_cell.length_c   1.000
_cell.angle_alpha   90.00
_cell.angle_beta   90.00
_cell.angle_gamma   90.00
#
_symmetry.space_group_name_H-M   'P 1'
#
loop_
_entity.id
_entity.type
_entity.pdbx_description
1 polymer ?
#
loop_
_entity_poly.entity_id
_entity_poly.type
_entity_poly.pdbx_seq_one_letter_code
_entity_poly.pdbx_strand_id
1 'polypeptide(L)'
;MFILYPMLQKSTSHSKTNPKSVPVREWAYNHLKSDVLSGHFNPGERLTEEHLAKALGVSRTPVREALHKLASEGLVQPLESRGFCVARDSLEEVEDLFDIRAALEGYAIRLICDCISEQSLEELNGFIEKAQDALNRKALDEIFEYNTQFHDALHRVISGKTRFHSLIADTRKYVLRYRKDSLYYLDGAKRTIDGHRKILLAISLKDPDLCERVIREHIREAKEDALHKITEDIKAS
;
A
#
# COMPACT_ATOMS: atom_id res chain seq x y z
N MET A 1 12.94 26.50 19.84
CA MET A 1 13.30 25.34 20.65
C MET A 1 13.21 24.14 19.72
N PHE A 2 14.37 23.73 19.19
CA PHE A 2 14.43 22.66 18.18
C PHE A 2 14.25 21.32 18.89
N ILE A 3 13.17 20.61 18.54
CA ILE A 3 13.00 19.23 18.99
C ILE A 3 13.83 18.36 18.04
N LEU A 4 14.94 17.82 18.58
CA LEU A 4 15.72 16.77 17.94
C LEU A 4 14.84 15.53 17.79
N TYR A 5 14.66 15.08 16.54
CA TYR A 5 14.14 13.76 16.25
C TYR A 5 15.26 12.72 16.40
N PRO A 6 15.18 11.80 17.35
CA PRO A 6 15.93 10.57 17.28
C PRO A 6 15.00 9.52 16.72
N MET A 7 15.23 9.06 15.51
CA MET A 7 14.78 7.74 15.04
C MET A 7 15.00 7.54 13.53
N LEU A 8 16.28 7.47 13.16
CA LEU A 8 16.66 6.78 11.93
C LEU A 8 17.30 5.43 12.31
N GLN A 9 16.52 4.53 12.92
CA GLN A 9 16.90 3.11 13.08
C GLN A 9 15.63 2.27 13.26
N LYS A 10 14.91 2.03 12.18
CA LYS A 10 14.21 0.76 11.94
C LYS A 10 14.26 0.49 10.45
N SER A 11 15.33 -0.15 10.05
CA SER A 11 15.53 -0.76 8.75
C SER A 11 14.52 -1.90 8.60
N THR A 12 13.41 -1.64 7.91
CA THR A 12 12.74 -2.71 7.19
C THR A 12 13.65 -3.08 6.02
N SER A 13 14.00 -4.35 5.90
CA SER A 13 14.90 -4.91 4.92
C SER A 13 14.33 -4.80 3.51
N HIS A 14 14.33 -3.60 2.94
CA HIS A 14 14.27 -3.46 1.50
C HIS A 14 15.64 -3.87 0.97
N SER A 15 15.65 -4.94 0.18
CA SER A 15 16.80 -5.44 -0.55
C SER A 15 17.61 -4.24 -1.04
N LYS A 16 18.84 -4.10 -0.54
CA LYS A 16 19.84 -3.18 -1.10
C LYS A 16 20.19 -3.71 -2.49
N THR A 17 19.28 -3.53 -3.46
CA THR A 17 19.59 -3.75 -4.86
C THR A 17 20.75 -2.84 -5.18
N ASN A 18 21.87 -3.47 -5.53
CA ASN A 18 23.10 -2.77 -5.88
C ASN A 18 22.78 -1.73 -6.97
N PRO A 19 22.92 -0.41 -6.72
CA PRO A 19 22.59 0.62 -7.72
C PRO A 19 23.36 0.49 -9.04
N LYS A 20 24.29 -0.46 -9.15
CA LYS A 20 25.01 -0.75 -10.39
C LYS A 20 24.20 -1.49 -11.46
N SER A 21 23.05 -2.06 -11.13
CA SER A 21 22.19 -2.80 -12.08
C SER A 21 21.03 -1.97 -12.63
N VAL A 22 20.68 -0.85 -12.00
CA VAL A 22 19.58 0.06 -12.39
C VAL A 22 20.16 1.49 -12.44
N PRO A 23 19.73 2.33 -13.40
CA PRO A 23 20.11 3.74 -13.39
C PRO A 23 19.81 4.40 -12.06
N VAL A 24 20.78 5.14 -11.49
CA VAL A 24 20.66 5.75 -10.15
C VAL A 24 19.41 6.60 -10.01
N ARG A 25 18.97 7.29 -11.08
CA ARG A 25 17.74 8.10 -11.10
C ARG A 25 16.48 7.25 -10.92
N GLU A 26 16.43 6.08 -11.56
CA GLU A 26 15.30 5.17 -11.48
C GLU A 26 15.25 4.49 -10.11
N TRP A 27 16.42 4.10 -9.60
CA TRP A 27 16.53 3.57 -8.24
C TRP A 27 16.09 4.61 -7.20
N ALA A 28 16.57 5.86 -7.28
CA ALA A 28 16.19 6.93 -6.35
C ALA A 28 14.68 7.21 -6.41
N TYR A 29 14.10 7.25 -7.62
CA TYR A 29 12.66 7.42 -7.79
C TYR A 29 11.86 6.27 -7.15
N ASN A 30 12.22 5.02 -7.45
CA ASN A 30 11.51 3.87 -6.91
C ASN A 30 11.62 3.79 -5.38
N HIS A 31 12.78 4.12 -4.83
CA HIS A 31 13.00 4.15 -3.40
C HIS A 31 12.17 5.23 -2.72
N LEU A 32 12.25 6.47 -3.18
CA LEU A 32 11.48 7.58 -2.63
C LEU A 32 9.96 7.38 -2.81
N LYS A 33 9.53 6.81 -3.95
CA LYS A 33 8.12 6.42 -4.15
C LYS A 33 7.67 5.41 -3.12
N SER A 34 8.47 4.38 -2.89
CA SER A 34 8.18 3.38 -1.86
C SER A 34 8.08 3.99 -0.47
N ASP A 35 9.01 4.89 -0.11
CA ASP A 35 9.02 5.54 1.19
C ASP A 35 7.79 6.45 1.42
N VAL A 36 7.37 7.20 0.38
CA VAL A 36 6.14 8.01 0.45
C VAL A 36 4.91 7.11 0.60
N LEU A 37 4.80 6.08 -0.24
CA LEU A 37 3.61 5.19 -0.25
C LEU A 37 3.52 4.29 0.97
N SER A 38 4.64 3.92 1.60
CA SER A 38 4.65 3.14 2.85
C SER A 38 4.41 3.98 4.11
N GLY A 39 4.22 5.31 3.96
CA GLY A 39 4.04 6.22 5.09
C GLY A 39 5.32 6.45 5.91
N HIS A 40 6.51 6.21 5.31
CA HIS A 40 7.78 6.53 5.95
C HIS A 40 7.95 8.06 6.12
N PHE A 41 7.37 8.83 5.20
CA PHE A 41 7.22 10.27 5.29
C PHE A 41 5.75 10.62 5.58
N ASN A 42 5.53 11.50 6.55
CA ASN A 42 4.17 11.93 6.90
C ASN A 42 3.59 12.91 5.88
N PRO A 43 2.26 12.97 5.69
CA PRO A 43 1.61 14.00 4.90
C PRO A 43 2.02 15.41 5.32
N GLY A 44 2.44 16.25 4.36
CA GLY A 44 2.96 17.59 4.62
C GLY A 44 4.41 17.64 5.11
N GLU A 45 5.08 16.51 5.31
CA GLU A 45 6.48 16.48 5.70
C GLU A 45 7.37 17.07 4.60
N ARG A 46 8.30 17.95 5.02
CA ARG A 46 9.20 18.63 4.09
C ARG A 46 10.33 17.71 3.64
N LEU A 47 10.46 17.57 2.32
CA LEU A 47 11.50 16.81 1.66
C LEU A 47 12.50 17.77 1.01
N THR A 48 13.80 17.63 1.35
CA THR A 48 14.86 18.44 0.73
C THR A 48 15.80 17.55 -0.07
N GLU A 49 16.18 18.03 -1.26
CA GLU A 49 17.12 17.31 -2.14
C GLU A 49 18.43 16.94 -1.42
N GLU A 50 18.93 17.85 -0.58
CA GLU A 50 20.20 17.66 0.13
C GLU A 50 20.11 16.54 1.18
N HIS A 51 19.05 16.56 1.99
CA HIS A 51 18.83 15.54 3.02
C HIS A 51 18.64 14.15 2.40
N LEU A 52 17.78 14.07 1.38
CA LEU A 52 17.51 12.79 0.69
C LEU A 52 18.72 12.27 -0.06
N ALA A 53 19.50 13.14 -0.72
CA ALA A 53 20.74 12.76 -1.40
C ALA A 53 21.76 12.16 -0.42
N LYS A 54 21.90 12.77 0.77
CA LYS A 54 22.76 12.25 1.83
C LYS A 54 22.26 10.91 2.37
N ALA A 55 20.94 10.79 2.62
CA ALA A 55 20.35 9.57 3.12
C ALA A 55 20.49 8.38 2.14
N LEU A 56 20.31 8.66 0.83
CA LEU A 56 20.42 7.66 -0.23
C LEU A 56 21.86 7.40 -0.70
N GLY A 57 22.84 8.20 -0.27
CA GLY A 57 24.24 8.07 -0.71
C GLY A 57 24.45 8.40 -2.20
N VAL A 58 23.65 9.29 -2.78
CA VAL A 58 23.71 9.69 -4.19
C VAL A 58 23.88 11.23 -4.33
N SER A 59 24.15 11.69 -5.56
CA SER A 59 24.19 13.15 -5.83
C SER A 59 22.76 13.74 -5.82
N ARG A 60 22.67 15.09 -5.76
CA ARG A 60 21.36 15.79 -5.71
C ARG A 60 20.55 15.68 -7.00
N THR A 61 21.22 15.54 -8.14
CA THR A 61 20.55 15.49 -9.46
C THR A 61 19.52 14.38 -9.58
N PRO A 62 19.85 13.08 -9.37
CA PRO A 62 18.86 11.98 -9.43
C PRO A 62 17.73 12.13 -8.42
N VAL A 63 18.00 12.72 -7.25
CA VAL A 63 16.96 12.99 -6.24
C VAL A 63 16.00 14.07 -6.72
N ARG A 64 16.51 15.15 -7.30
CA ARG A 64 15.68 16.22 -7.88
C ARG A 64 14.78 15.68 -8.98
N GLU A 65 15.33 14.90 -9.92
CA GLU A 65 14.56 14.27 -10.99
C GLU A 65 13.46 13.34 -10.43
N ALA A 66 13.79 12.56 -9.40
CA ALA A 66 12.84 11.70 -8.71
C ALA A 66 11.71 12.51 -8.05
N LEU A 67 12.03 13.59 -7.33
CA LEU A 67 11.03 14.44 -6.68
C LEU A 67 10.12 15.14 -7.70
N HIS A 68 10.67 15.63 -8.82
CA HIS A 68 9.83 16.17 -9.90
C HIS A 68 8.90 15.13 -10.51
N LYS A 69 9.37 13.90 -10.68
CA LYS A 69 8.52 12.82 -11.17
C LYS A 69 7.44 12.46 -10.16
N LEU A 70 7.77 12.40 -8.87
CA LEU A 70 6.77 12.19 -7.80
C LEU A 70 5.76 13.34 -7.74
N ALA A 71 6.19 14.58 -8.03
CA ALA A 71 5.29 15.72 -8.11
C ALA A 71 4.32 15.61 -9.29
N SER A 72 4.78 15.12 -10.44
CA SER A 72 3.89 14.87 -11.58
C SER A 72 2.88 13.72 -11.34
N GLU A 73 3.14 12.88 -10.35
CA GLU A 73 2.25 11.81 -9.90
C GLU A 73 1.37 12.22 -8.70
N GLY A 74 1.46 13.48 -8.25
CA GLY A 74 0.69 13.98 -7.12
C GLY A 74 1.15 13.50 -5.74
N LEU A 75 2.26 12.75 -5.65
CA LEU A 75 2.76 12.18 -4.38
C LEU A 75 3.49 13.20 -3.51
N VAL A 76 4.06 14.22 -4.12
CA VAL A 76 4.69 15.34 -3.43
C VAL A 76 4.32 16.66 -4.12
N GLN A 77 4.43 17.78 -3.42
CA GLN A 77 4.14 19.12 -3.96
C GLN A 77 5.37 20.01 -3.81
N PRO A 78 5.73 20.79 -4.83
CA PRO A 78 6.82 21.76 -4.71
C PRO A 78 6.43 22.87 -3.71
N LEU A 79 7.42 23.31 -2.91
CA LEU A 79 7.26 24.41 -1.98
C LEU A 79 7.81 25.70 -2.59
N GLU A 80 7.17 26.83 -2.32
CA GLU A 80 7.68 28.16 -2.72
C GLU A 80 9.08 28.46 -2.15
N SER A 81 9.37 27.93 -0.94
CA SER A 81 10.62 28.14 -0.19
C SER A 81 11.71 27.11 -0.45
N ARG A 82 11.84 26.58 -1.66
CA ARG A 82 12.72 25.46 -2.06
C ARG A 82 12.40 24.12 -1.37
N GLY A 83 12.41 23.06 -2.16
CA GLY A 83 12.13 21.68 -1.73
C GLY A 83 10.71 21.27 -2.07
N PHE A 84 10.31 20.15 -1.51
CA PHE A 84 9.01 19.55 -1.72
C PHE A 84 8.39 19.21 -0.36
N CYS A 85 7.09 18.97 -0.33
CA CYS A 85 6.45 18.31 0.80
C CYS A 85 5.64 17.12 0.29
N VAL A 86 5.45 16.13 1.14
CA VAL A 86 4.55 15.00 0.86
C VAL A 86 3.14 15.56 0.68
N ALA A 87 2.46 15.17 -0.40
CA ALA A 87 1.10 15.62 -0.66
C ALA A 87 0.18 15.21 0.50
N ARG A 88 -0.73 16.10 0.85
CA ARG A 88 -1.82 15.75 1.78
C ARG A 88 -2.91 15.06 0.98
N ASP A 89 -3.52 14.07 1.60
CA ASP A 89 -4.58 13.33 0.97
C ASP A 89 -5.86 14.16 0.95
N SER A 90 -6.53 14.24 -0.20
CA SER A 90 -7.89 14.71 -0.29
C SER A 90 -8.86 13.54 -0.12
N LEU A 91 -10.01 13.78 0.51
CA LEU A 91 -11.05 12.75 0.65
C LEU A 91 -11.50 12.23 -0.72
N GLU A 92 -11.62 13.14 -1.69
CA GLU A 92 -12.04 12.84 -3.06
C GLU A 92 -11.04 11.92 -3.78
N GLU A 93 -9.72 12.20 -3.68
CA GLU A 93 -8.68 11.34 -4.26
C GLU A 93 -8.67 9.94 -3.66
N VAL A 94 -8.92 9.83 -2.34
CA VAL A 94 -9.01 8.54 -1.66
C VAL A 94 -10.24 7.78 -2.12
N GLU A 95 -11.40 8.45 -2.25
CA GLU A 95 -12.62 7.84 -2.77
C GLU A 95 -12.42 7.28 -4.16
N ASP A 96 -11.90 8.08 -5.09
CA ASP A 96 -11.62 7.66 -6.47
C ASP A 96 -10.67 6.45 -6.52
N LEU A 97 -9.62 6.48 -5.70
CA LEU A 97 -8.64 5.42 -5.67
C LEU A 97 -9.23 4.07 -5.22
N PHE A 98 -10.10 4.09 -4.19
CA PHE A 98 -10.78 2.89 -3.74
C PHE A 98 -11.84 2.41 -4.73
N ASP A 99 -12.51 3.31 -5.46
CA ASP A 99 -13.49 2.95 -6.49
C ASP A 99 -12.81 2.32 -7.70
N ILE A 100 -11.66 2.85 -8.15
CA ILE A 100 -10.81 2.22 -9.17
C ILE A 100 -10.38 0.84 -8.71
N ARG A 101 -9.94 0.71 -7.46
CA ARG A 101 -9.56 -0.57 -6.87
C ARG A 101 -10.70 -1.57 -6.89
N ALA A 102 -11.90 -1.16 -6.46
CA ALA A 102 -13.09 -2.02 -6.45
C ALA A 102 -13.48 -2.49 -7.85
N ALA A 103 -13.33 -1.64 -8.88
CA ALA A 103 -13.58 -2.01 -10.27
C ALA A 103 -12.56 -3.04 -10.78
N LEU A 104 -11.27 -2.80 -10.53
CA LEU A 104 -10.19 -3.69 -10.98
C LEU A 104 -10.17 -5.02 -10.24
N GLU A 105 -10.19 -5.00 -8.91
CA GLU A 105 -10.14 -6.22 -8.09
C GLU A 105 -11.46 -7.01 -8.18
N GLY A 106 -12.61 -6.34 -8.35
CA GLY A 106 -13.90 -6.99 -8.59
C GLY A 106 -13.89 -7.84 -9.88
N TYR A 107 -13.31 -7.32 -10.96
CA TYR A 107 -13.13 -8.12 -12.18
C TYR A 107 -12.03 -9.18 -12.03
N ALA A 108 -10.94 -8.84 -11.34
CA ALA A 108 -9.83 -9.76 -11.11
C ALA A 108 -10.27 -11.03 -10.39
N ILE A 109 -11.07 -10.91 -9.33
CA ILE A 109 -11.49 -12.05 -8.50
C ILE A 109 -12.35 -13.04 -9.28
N ARG A 110 -13.13 -12.58 -10.26
CA ARG A 110 -13.89 -13.46 -11.17
C ARG A 110 -12.95 -14.35 -11.97
N LEU A 111 -11.89 -13.75 -12.55
CA LEU A 111 -10.86 -14.49 -13.30
C LEU A 111 -10.10 -15.48 -12.40
N ILE A 112 -9.79 -15.06 -11.18
CA ILE A 112 -9.10 -15.89 -10.19
C ILE A 112 -9.97 -17.10 -9.80
N CYS A 113 -11.26 -16.90 -9.55
CA CYS A 113 -12.22 -17.93 -9.19
C CYS A 113 -12.21 -19.09 -10.18
N ASP A 114 -12.08 -18.81 -11.48
CA ASP A 114 -12.10 -19.81 -12.54
C ASP A 114 -10.80 -20.62 -12.65
N CYS A 115 -9.65 -20.09 -12.20
CA CYS A 115 -8.34 -20.68 -12.50
C CYS A 115 -7.44 -20.93 -11.29
N ILE A 116 -7.89 -20.61 -10.08
CA ILE A 116 -7.09 -20.79 -8.86
C ILE A 116 -6.85 -22.26 -8.55
N SER A 117 -5.61 -22.60 -8.19
CA SER A 117 -5.23 -23.95 -7.76
C SER A 117 -5.51 -24.20 -6.27
N GLU A 118 -5.64 -25.47 -5.87
CA GLU A 118 -5.75 -25.86 -4.46
C GLU A 118 -4.55 -25.39 -3.66
N GLN A 119 -3.34 -25.50 -4.21
CA GLN A 119 -2.12 -24.99 -3.57
C GLN A 119 -2.19 -23.49 -3.29
N SER A 120 -2.74 -22.70 -4.21
CA SER A 120 -2.92 -21.26 -4.00
C SER A 120 -3.98 -20.96 -2.93
N LEU A 121 -5.03 -21.76 -2.83
CA LEU A 121 -6.03 -21.64 -1.75
C LEU A 121 -5.41 -21.96 -0.39
N GLU A 122 -4.57 -22.98 -0.29
CA GLU A 122 -3.84 -23.33 0.93
C GLU A 122 -2.87 -22.20 1.34
N GLU A 123 -2.14 -21.63 0.37
CA GLU A 123 -1.26 -20.47 0.62
C GLU A 123 -2.03 -19.27 1.19
N LEU A 124 -3.17 -18.92 0.57
CA LEU A 124 -4.04 -17.84 1.03
C LEU A 124 -4.58 -18.09 2.44
N ASN A 125 -5.04 -19.32 2.72
CA ASN A 125 -5.49 -19.69 4.06
C ASN A 125 -4.36 -19.55 5.09
N GLY A 126 -3.14 -19.96 4.73
CA GLY A 126 -1.97 -19.80 5.59
C GLY A 126 -1.68 -18.35 5.98
N PHE A 127 -1.90 -17.38 5.10
CA PHE A 127 -1.77 -15.96 5.45
C PHE A 127 -2.87 -15.49 6.39
N ILE A 128 -4.10 -15.98 6.23
CA ILE A 128 -5.22 -15.68 7.13
C ILE A 128 -4.94 -16.19 8.55
N GLU A 129 -4.44 -17.43 8.67
CA GLU A 129 -4.11 -18.02 9.98
C GLU A 129 -2.97 -17.26 10.67
N LYS A 130 -1.91 -16.93 9.95
CA LYS A 130 -0.80 -16.11 10.48
C LYS A 130 -1.27 -14.73 10.91
N ALA A 131 -2.15 -14.09 10.14
CA ALA A 131 -2.75 -12.81 10.51
C ALA A 131 -3.61 -12.93 11.78
N GLN A 132 -4.35 -14.04 11.92
CA GLN A 132 -5.13 -14.30 13.14
C GLN A 132 -4.24 -14.51 14.38
N ASP A 133 -3.14 -15.24 14.23
CA ASP A 133 -2.17 -15.42 15.32
C ASP A 133 -1.50 -14.10 15.70
N ALA A 134 -1.17 -13.27 14.72
CA ALA A 134 -0.65 -11.92 14.95
C ALA A 134 -1.68 -11.04 15.68
N LEU A 135 -2.98 -11.13 15.32
CA LEU A 135 -4.06 -10.43 16.01
C LEU A 135 -4.16 -10.84 17.48
N ASN A 136 -4.10 -12.14 17.77
CA ASN A 136 -4.13 -12.68 19.14
C ASN A 136 -2.96 -12.14 20.00
N ARG A 137 -1.81 -11.90 19.36
CA ARG A 137 -0.61 -11.31 19.98
C ARG A 137 -0.59 -9.78 19.94
N LYS A 138 -1.57 -9.14 19.30
CA LYS A 138 -1.64 -7.70 19.03
C LYS A 138 -0.43 -7.16 18.25
N ALA A 139 0.14 -7.98 17.38
CA ALA A 139 1.28 -7.65 16.53
C ALA A 139 0.83 -6.98 15.21
N LEU A 140 0.44 -5.71 15.29
CA LEU A 140 -0.21 -4.98 14.18
C LEU A 140 0.63 -4.90 12.92
N ASP A 141 1.94 -4.73 13.02
CA ASP A 141 2.84 -4.71 11.86
C ASP A 141 2.85 -6.05 11.11
N GLU A 142 2.78 -7.18 11.84
CA GLU A 142 2.70 -8.51 11.23
C GLU A 142 1.34 -8.72 10.54
N ILE A 143 0.24 -8.20 11.11
CA ILE A 143 -1.08 -8.27 10.45
C ILE A 143 -1.03 -7.51 9.13
N PHE A 144 -0.44 -6.31 9.09
CA PHE A 144 -0.28 -5.53 7.87
C PHE A 144 0.54 -6.29 6.82
N GLU A 145 1.61 -6.96 7.23
CA GLU A 145 2.44 -7.77 6.34
C GLU A 145 1.66 -8.95 5.75
N TYR A 146 0.98 -9.75 6.59
CA TYR A 146 0.21 -10.91 6.11
C TYR A 146 -0.99 -10.50 5.25
N ASN A 147 -1.64 -9.38 5.55
CA ASN A 147 -2.65 -8.80 4.69
C ASN A 147 -2.08 -8.42 3.30
N THR A 148 -0.88 -7.85 3.25
CA THR A 148 -0.22 -7.52 1.98
C THR A 148 0.11 -8.79 1.20
N GLN A 149 0.69 -9.80 1.87
CA GLN A 149 1.04 -11.10 1.27
C GLN A 149 -0.20 -11.84 0.76
N PHE A 150 -1.33 -11.80 1.48
CA PHE A 150 -2.60 -12.38 1.02
C PHE A 150 -3.03 -11.80 -0.32
N HIS A 151 -3.10 -10.48 -0.43
CA HIS A 151 -3.50 -9.84 -1.68
C HIS A 151 -2.48 -10.05 -2.81
N ASP A 152 -1.19 -10.05 -2.52
CA ASP A 152 -0.15 -10.29 -3.52
C ASP A 152 -0.22 -11.74 -4.06
N ALA A 153 -0.46 -12.72 -3.19
CA ALA A 153 -0.68 -14.11 -3.58
C ALA A 153 -1.96 -14.26 -4.42
N LEU A 154 -3.04 -13.61 -4.00
CA LEU A 154 -4.31 -13.63 -4.72
C LEU A 154 -4.16 -13.11 -6.16
N HIS A 155 -3.54 -11.94 -6.35
CA HIS A 155 -3.38 -11.34 -7.67
C HIS A 155 -2.30 -12.01 -8.51
N ARG A 156 -1.35 -12.72 -7.91
CA ARG A 156 -0.34 -13.51 -8.61
C ARG A 156 -0.96 -14.58 -9.51
N VAL A 157 -2.14 -15.10 -9.16
CA VAL A 157 -2.88 -16.10 -9.96
C VAL A 157 -3.14 -15.60 -11.39
N ILE A 158 -3.32 -14.29 -11.56
CA ILE A 158 -3.57 -13.65 -12.86
C ILE A 158 -2.36 -12.90 -13.43
N SER A 159 -1.16 -13.16 -12.92
CA SER A 159 0.08 -12.47 -13.35
C SER A 159 0.38 -12.59 -14.85
N GLY A 160 -0.13 -13.64 -15.52
CA GLY A 160 -0.07 -13.79 -16.97
C GLY A 160 -0.79 -12.67 -17.76
N LYS A 161 -1.73 -11.95 -17.15
CA LYS A 161 -2.38 -10.74 -17.71
C LYS A 161 -1.57 -9.50 -17.34
N THR A 162 -0.34 -9.38 -17.84
CA THR A 162 0.70 -8.46 -17.39
C THR A 162 0.25 -7.01 -17.21
N ARG A 163 -0.45 -6.42 -18.17
CA ARG A 163 -0.95 -5.03 -18.06
C ARG A 163 -2.01 -4.88 -16.99
N PHE A 164 -2.95 -5.81 -16.93
CA PHE A 164 -4.04 -5.77 -15.95
C PHE A 164 -3.50 -5.97 -14.52
N HIS A 165 -2.64 -6.97 -14.34
CA HIS A 165 -1.94 -7.21 -13.08
C HIS A 165 -1.11 -5.99 -12.63
N SER A 166 -0.41 -5.33 -13.57
CA SER A 166 0.35 -4.10 -13.26
C SER A 166 -0.55 -2.97 -12.77
N LEU A 167 -1.72 -2.75 -13.41
CA LEU A 167 -2.68 -1.73 -12.96
C LEU A 167 -3.18 -1.99 -11.54
N ILE A 168 -3.51 -3.24 -11.22
CA ILE A 168 -3.92 -3.62 -9.85
C ILE A 168 -2.77 -3.35 -8.87
N ALA A 169 -1.56 -3.83 -9.18
CA ALA A 169 -0.39 -3.67 -8.32
C ALA A 169 -0.06 -2.19 -8.07
N ASP A 170 -0.15 -1.35 -9.10
CA ASP A 170 0.12 0.08 -8.96
C ASP A 170 -0.98 0.77 -8.14
N THR A 171 -2.26 0.50 -8.41
CA THR A 171 -3.38 1.05 -7.60
C THR A 171 -3.24 0.64 -6.13
N ARG A 172 -2.89 -0.62 -5.86
CA ARG A 172 -2.69 -1.11 -4.49
C ARG A 172 -1.54 -0.41 -3.77
N LYS A 173 -0.45 -0.06 -4.46
CA LYS A 173 0.65 0.70 -3.86
C LYS A 173 0.18 2.05 -3.31
N TYR A 174 -0.67 2.77 -4.05
CA TYR A 174 -1.25 4.03 -3.58
C TYR A 174 -2.16 3.82 -2.37
N VAL A 175 -2.94 2.74 -2.36
CA VAL A 175 -3.85 2.42 -1.24
C VAL A 175 -3.11 1.97 0.02
N LEU A 176 -1.90 1.40 -0.08
CA LEU A 176 -1.13 0.92 1.08
C LEU A 176 -0.93 1.99 2.15
N ARG A 177 -0.77 3.25 1.75
CA ARG A 177 -0.64 4.40 2.64
C ARG A 177 -1.82 4.55 3.60
N TYR A 178 -3.04 4.37 3.09
CA TYR A 178 -4.28 4.48 3.86
C TYR A 178 -4.62 3.22 4.65
N ARG A 179 -4.19 2.08 4.15
CA ARG A 179 -4.45 0.78 4.80
C ARG A 179 -3.64 0.57 6.06
N LYS A 180 -2.45 1.15 6.15
CA LYS A 180 -1.62 1.07 7.34
C LYS A 180 -2.41 1.61 8.54
N ASP A 181 -3.02 2.76 8.40
CA ASP A 181 -3.76 3.41 9.48
C ASP A 181 -5.05 2.65 9.87
N SER A 182 -5.77 2.08 8.91
CA SER A 182 -6.99 1.30 9.19
C SER A 182 -6.72 -0.02 9.93
N LEU A 183 -5.53 -0.62 9.73
CA LEU A 183 -5.10 -1.85 10.40
C LEU A 183 -4.46 -1.62 11.77
N TYR A 184 -4.15 -0.36 12.15
CA TYR A 184 -3.64 -0.04 13.47
C TYR A 184 -4.68 -0.14 14.60
N TYR A 185 -5.96 -0.32 14.27
CA TYR A 185 -7.01 -0.60 15.23
C TYR A 185 -7.35 -2.08 15.23
N LEU A 186 -7.41 -2.70 16.40
CA LEU A 186 -7.70 -4.14 16.54
C LEU A 186 -9.01 -4.55 15.86
N ASP A 187 -10.02 -3.69 15.90
CA ASP A 187 -11.31 -3.94 15.26
C ASP A 187 -11.21 -3.89 13.73
N GLY A 188 -10.45 -2.95 13.16
CA GLY A 188 -10.17 -2.89 11.74
C GLY A 188 -9.38 -4.10 11.24
N ALA A 189 -8.35 -4.49 11.99
CA ALA A 189 -7.58 -5.70 11.72
C ALA A 189 -8.46 -6.97 11.73
N LYS A 190 -9.35 -7.09 12.71
CA LYS A 190 -10.30 -8.21 12.79
C LYS A 190 -11.25 -8.22 11.59
N ARG A 191 -11.88 -7.09 11.25
CA ARG A 191 -12.76 -6.99 10.06
C ARG A 191 -12.03 -7.39 8.77
N THR A 192 -10.78 -6.96 8.60
CA THR A 192 -9.96 -7.32 7.45
C THR A 192 -9.73 -8.82 7.35
N ILE A 193 -9.36 -9.48 8.45
CA ILE A 193 -9.16 -10.94 8.50
C ILE A 193 -10.45 -11.68 8.19
N ASP A 194 -11.57 -11.24 8.77
CA ASP A 194 -12.89 -11.84 8.50
C ASP A 194 -13.32 -11.63 7.04
N GLY A 195 -13.01 -10.48 6.45
CA GLY A 195 -13.19 -10.21 5.02
C GLY A 195 -12.39 -11.19 4.15
N HIS A 196 -11.12 -11.45 4.48
CA HIS A 196 -10.31 -12.45 3.76
C HIS A 196 -10.88 -13.85 3.84
N ARG A 197 -11.42 -14.27 5.00
CA ARG A 197 -12.11 -15.57 5.14
C ARG A 197 -13.33 -15.65 4.22
N LYS A 198 -14.13 -14.59 4.16
CA LYS A 198 -15.29 -14.53 3.25
C LYS A 198 -14.86 -14.62 1.78
N ILE A 199 -13.78 -13.93 1.38
CA ILE A 199 -13.21 -14.01 0.03
C ILE A 199 -12.78 -15.45 -0.29
N LEU A 200 -12.00 -16.07 0.60
CA LEU A 200 -11.52 -17.43 0.40
C LEU A 200 -12.68 -18.44 0.30
N LEU A 201 -13.70 -18.29 1.14
CA LEU A 201 -14.90 -19.11 1.08
C LEU A 201 -15.64 -18.94 -0.25
N ALA A 202 -15.83 -17.70 -0.72
CA ALA A 202 -16.50 -17.45 -1.99
C ALA A 202 -15.75 -18.09 -3.17
N ILE A 203 -14.42 -18.00 -3.18
CA ILE A 203 -13.58 -18.66 -4.20
C ILE A 203 -13.72 -20.17 -4.13
N SER A 204 -13.73 -20.77 -2.94
CA SER A 204 -13.89 -22.22 -2.74
C SER A 204 -15.25 -22.73 -3.24
N LEU A 205 -16.28 -21.91 -3.21
CA LEU A 205 -17.61 -22.20 -3.75
C LEU A 205 -17.66 -22.10 -5.29
N LYS A 206 -16.60 -21.58 -5.92
CA LYS A 206 -16.50 -21.36 -7.38
C LYS A 206 -17.67 -20.56 -7.95
N ASP A 207 -18.11 -19.53 -7.21
CA ASP A 207 -19.16 -18.59 -7.62
C ASP A 207 -18.54 -17.23 -7.92
N PRO A 208 -18.29 -16.87 -9.20
CA PRO A 208 -17.65 -15.60 -9.57
C PRO A 208 -18.48 -14.38 -9.17
N ASP A 209 -19.80 -14.45 -9.15
CA ASP A 209 -20.67 -13.34 -8.77
C ASP A 209 -20.62 -13.09 -7.25
N LEU A 210 -20.55 -14.15 -6.47
CA LEU A 210 -20.34 -14.08 -5.03
C LEU A 210 -18.93 -13.53 -4.73
N CYS A 211 -17.90 -14.00 -5.43
CA CYS A 211 -16.53 -13.52 -5.28
C CYS A 211 -16.46 -11.99 -5.52
N GLU A 212 -17.05 -11.49 -6.61
CA GLU A 212 -17.08 -10.07 -6.91
C GLU A 212 -17.80 -9.26 -5.83
N ARG A 213 -18.94 -9.71 -5.34
CA ARG A 213 -19.68 -9.03 -4.28
C ARG A 213 -18.86 -8.95 -2.99
N VAL A 214 -18.24 -10.05 -2.59
CA VAL A 214 -17.47 -10.13 -1.34
C VAL A 214 -16.21 -9.28 -1.39
N ILE A 215 -15.47 -9.28 -2.52
CA ILE A 215 -14.27 -8.43 -2.64
C ILE A 215 -14.62 -6.94 -2.67
N ARG A 216 -15.70 -6.55 -3.36
CA ARG A 216 -16.18 -5.16 -3.38
C ARG A 216 -16.61 -4.69 -1.98
N GLU A 217 -17.27 -5.55 -1.22
CA GLU A 217 -17.65 -5.26 0.16
C GLU A 217 -16.42 -5.07 1.05
N HIS A 218 -15.44 -5.97 0.95
CA HIS A 218 -14.17 -5.86 1.67
C HIS A 218 -13.42 -4.55 1.34
N ILE A 219 -13.43 -4.13 0.07
CA ILE A 219 -12.81 -2.88 -0.36
C ILE A 219 -13.59 -1.67 0.16
N ARG A 220 -14.93 -1.74 0.17
CA ARG A 220 -15.80 -0.68 0.70
C ARG A 220 -15.56 -0.47 2.21
N GLU A 221 -15.50 -1.53 3.00
CA GLU A 221 -15.18 -1.45 4.43
C GLU A 221 -13.81 -0.78 4.65
N ALA A 222 -12.81 -1.16 3.87
CA ALA A 222 -11.47 -0.54 3.94
C ALA A 222 -11.48 0.94 3.51
N LYS A 223 -12.31 1.33 2.53
CA LYS A 223 -12.55 2.73 2.13
C LYS A 223 -13.12 3.55 3.28
N GLU A 224 -14.17 3.05 3.92
CA GLU A 224 -14.84 3.70 5.05
C GLU A 224 -13.87 3.95 6.22
N ASP A 225 -13.06 2.93 6.56
CA ASP A 225 -12.03 3.05 7.60
C ASP A 225 -10.98 4.13 7.24
N ALA A 226 -10.51 4.17 6.00
CA ALA A 226 -9.53 5.14 5.53
C ALA A 226 -10.08 6.58 5.56
N LEU A 227 -11.30 6.81 5.05
CA LEU A 227 -11.95 8.12 5.02
C LEU A 227 -12.25 8.63 6.44
N HIS A 228 -12.67 7.74 7.34
CA HIS A 228 -12.88 8.09 8.75
C HIS A 228 -11.60 8.61 9.37
N LYS A 229 -10.48 7.91 9.19
CA LYS A 229 -9.18 8.30 9.74
C LYS A 229 -8.70 9.64 9.20
N ILE A 230 -8.76 9.86 7.89
CA ILE A 230 -8.36 11.14 7.28
C ILE A 230 -9.22 12.29 7.82
N THR A 231 -10.52 12.05 7.99
CA THR A 231 -11.43 13.06 8.55
C THR A 231 -11.08 13.42 9.99
N GLU A 232 -10.67 12.45 10.81
CA GLU A 232 -10.20 12.69 12.18
C GLU A 232 -8.90 13.51 12.17
N ASP A 233 -7.94 13.18 11.31
CA ASP A 233 -6.65 13.87 11.23
C ASP A 233 -6.81 15.32 10.74
N ILE A 234 -7.75 15.58 9.81
CA ILE A 234 -8.09 16.95 9.38
C ILE A 234 -8.70 17.77 10.53
N LYS A 235 -9.54 17.16 11.38
CA LYS A 235 -10.14 17.86 12.54
C LYS A 235 -9.14 18.13 13.67
N ALA A 236 -8.06 17.35 13.74
CA ALA A 236 -7.03 17.48 14.77
C ALA A 236 -5.89 18.45 14.39
N SER A 237 -5.83 18.92 13.12
CA SER A 237 -4.81 19.85 12.56
C SER A 237 -5.27 21.28 12.57
#